data_59426b1b10dcb2289e1996b6d2288083
#
_entry.id   59426b1b10dcb2289e1996b6d2288083
#
_cell.length_a   1.000
_cell.length_b   1.000
_cell.length_c   1.000
_cell.angle_alpha   90.00
_cell.angle_beta   90.00
_cell.angle_gamma   90.00
#
_symmetry.space_group_name_H-M   'P 1'
#
loop_
_entity.id
_entity.type
_entity.pdbx_description
1 polymer ?
#
loop_
_entity_poly.entity_id
_entity_poly.type
_entity_poly.pdbx_seq_one_letter_code
_entity_poly.pdbx_strand_id
1 'polypeptide(L)'
;MQPAQMYDRAITVFSPDGRLFQVEYAREAVKRGTTTVGLKFQDGVALIVDKRITSQLIEPGSIEKIFKLDDHVGCATSGLVADARVLVDRARVDAQMNRVTYDERIGLEALVKKVCDFKQTYTQYGGVRPFGTALLIAGVDGSGTHLFETDPSGALMSYKASGIGAGRMQVMEMFEAEYRDGATADGAIGLGLKALHRATEGKLNAAALEIGVVTKAEPFRKLDAAEIKRHVERALGPPGA
;
A
#
# COMPACT_ATOMS: atom_id res chain seq x y z
N MET A 1 33.45 14.14 -15.49
CA MET A 1 32.11 13.67 -15.13
C MET A 1 32.16 12.16 -14.94
N GLN A 2 31.69 11.65 -13.80
CA GLN A 2 31.59 10.19 -13.63
C GLN A 2 30.56 9.63 -14.61
N PRO A 3 30.79 8.46 -15.25
CA PRO A 3 29.88 7.88 -16.24
C PRO A 3 28.43 7.77 -15.79
N ALA A 4 28.19 7.54 -14.50
CA ALA A 4 26.85 7.48 -13.89
C ALA A 4 26.04 8.78 -14.07
N GLN A 5 26.68 9.96 -14.01
CA GLN A 5 25.99 11.26 -14.11
C GLN A 5 25.40 11.54 -15.50
N MET A 6 25.82 10.83 -16.53
CA MET A 6 25.29 11.01 -17.89
C MET A 6 23.96 10.31 -18.10
N TYR A 7 23.74 9.17 -17.41
CA TYR A 7 22.48 8.38 -17.48
C TYR A 7 21.48 8.78 -16.41
N ASP A 8 21.89 9.58 -15.43
CA ASP A 8 21.13 9.98 -14.27
C ASP A 8 19.97 10.94 -14.61
N ARG A 9 20.18 11.77 -15.65
CA ARG A 9 19.21 12.79 -16.08
C ARG A 9 18.24 12.31 -17.16
N ALA A 10 18.51 11.18 -17.79
CA ALA A 10 17.69 10.65 -18.87
C ALA A 10 16.70 9.60 -18.31
N ILE A 11 15.41 9.92 -18.37
CA ILE A 11 14.35 9.04 -17.81
C ILE A 11 14.15 7.77 -18.65
N THR A 12 14.42 7.84 -19.96
CA THR A 12 14.08 6.80 -20.94
C THR A 12 15.29 5.98 -21.40
N VAL A 13 16.48 6.24 -20.86
CA VAL A 13 17.72 5.60 -21.29
C VAL A 13 18.21 4.62 -20.25
N PHE A 14 18.46 3.39 -20.66
CA PHE A 14 19.14 2.42 -19.83
C PHE A 14 20.63 2.76 -19.68
N SER A 15 21.15 2.59 -18.48
CA SER A 15 22.59 2.55 -18.25
C SER A 15 23.19 1.29 -18.88
N PRO A 16 24.53 1.21 -19.09
CA PRO A 16 25.18 0.03 -19.67
C PRO A 16 24.92 -1.27 -18.89
N ASP A 17 24.63 -1.19 -17.60
CA ASP A 17 24.26 -2.28 -16.70
C ASP A 17 22.74 -2.54 -16.65
N GLY A 18 21.96 -1.92 -17.54
CA GLY A 18 20.53 -2.18 -17.70
C GLY A 18 19.61 -1.54 -16.66
N ARG A 19 20.05 -0.44 -16.01
CA ARG A 19 19.29 0.25 -14.96
C ARG A 19 18.60 1.49 -15.51
N LEU A 20 17.40 1.78 -14.97
CA LEU A 20 16.69 3.05 -15.15
C LEU A 20 16.82 3.86 -13.85
N PHE A 21 17.77 4.77 -13.78
CA PHE A 21 18.10 5.50 -12.55
C PHE A 21 16.92 6.26 -11.96
N GLN A 22 16.08 6.89 -12.79
CA GLN A 22 14.92 7.63 -12.32
C GLN A 22 13.87 6.71 -11.65
N VAL A 23 13.75 5.46 -12.10
CA VAL A 23 12.90 4.44 -11.43
C VAL A 23 13.51 4.05 -10.08
N GLU A 24 14.82 3.92 -9.99
CA GLU A 24 15.49 3.60 -8.72
C GLU A 24 15.37 4.74 -7.71
N TYR A 25 15.49 5.99 -8.15
CA TYR A 25 15.23 7.15 -7.27
C TYR A 25 13.77 7.24 -6.83
N ALA A 26 12.83 6.87 -7.69
CA ALA A 26 11.44 6.76 -7.29
C ALA A 26 11.22 5.65 -6.23
N ARG A 27 11.94 4.53 -6.32
CA ARG A 27 11.94 3.50 -5.25
C ARG A 27 12.52 4.03 -3.93
N GLU A 28 13.56 4.87 -4.00
CA GLU A 28 14.09 5.52 -2.78
C GLU A 28 13.06 6.48 -2.14
N ALA A 29 12.23 7.16 -2.94
CA ALA A 29 11.12 7.95 -2.41
C ALA A 29 10.09 7.08 -1.67
N VAL A 30 9.79 5.87 -2.18
CA VAL A 30 8.94 4.90 -1.48
C VAL A 30 9.54 4.47 -0.15
N LYS A 31 10.84 4.14 -0.12
CA LYS A 31 11.54 3.73 1.12
C LYS A 31 11.57 4.83 2.20
N ARG A 32 11.45 6.10 1.82
CA ARG A 32 11.33 7.21 2.78
C ARG A 32 9.91 7.42 3.29
N GLY A 33 8.92 6.80 2.65
CA GLY A 33 7.53 6.80 3.10
C GLY A 33 7.35 6.03 4.39
N THR A 34 6.31 6.33 5.16
CA THR A 34 5.96 5.56 6.36
C THR A 34 5.54 4.15 5.98
N THR A 35 5.75 3.22 6.91
CA THR A 35 5.47 1.81 6.70
C THR A 35 3.98 1.56 6.58
N THR A 36 3.63 0.78 5.57
CA THR A 36 2.27 0.32 5.28
C THR A 36 2.32 -1.19 5.12
N VAL A 37 1.35 -1.89 5.69
CA VAL A 37 1.26 -3.35 5.61
C VAL A 37 -0.10 -3.81 5.11
N GLY A 38 -0.12 -4.95 4.45
CA GLY A 38 -1.33 -5.64 4.01
C GLY A 38 -1.23 -7.12 4.31
N LEU A 39 -2.33 -7.72 4.79
CA LEU A 39 -2.39 -9.15 5.12
C LEU A 39 -3.73 -9.74 4.68
N LYS A 40 -3.67 -10.89 4.02
CA LYS A 40 -4.84 -11.73 3.76
C LYS A 40 -5.20 -12.52 5.02
N PHE A 41 -6.48 -12.72 5.21
CA PHE A 41 -7.03 -13.63 6.22
C PHE A 41 -8.12 -14.50 5.58
N GLN A 42 -8.74 -15.38 6.34
CA GLN A 42 -9.61 -16.44 5.82
C GLN A 42 -10.64 -15.97 4.77
N ASP A 43 -11.29 -14.85 5.01
CA ASP A 43 -12.40 -14.34 4.21
C ASP A 43 -12.22 -12.88 3.74
N GLY A 44 -11.03 -12.31 3.93
CA GLY A 44 -10.78 -10.93 3.57
C GLY A 44 -9.32 -10.51 3.55
N VAL A 45 -9.12 -9.19 3.52
CA VAL A 45 -7.80 -8.55 3.53
C VAL A 45 -7.84 -7.31 4.41
N ALA A 46 -6.79 -7.11 5.20
CA ALA A 46 -6.57 -5.92 6.01
C ALA A 46 -5.39 -5.10 5.46
N LEU A 47 -5.55 -3.79 5.45
CA LEU A 47 -4.50 -2.79 5.19
C LEU A 47 -4.30 -1.96 6.45
N ILE A 48 -3.05 -1.78 6.89
CA ILE A 48 -2.72 -1.05 8.11
C ILE A 48 -1.59 -0.07 7.81
N VAL A 49 -1.77 1.19 8.20
CA VAL A 49 -0.83 2.28 7.91
C VAL A 49 -0.54 3.08 9.16
N ASP A 50 0.73 3.40 9.36
CA ASP A 50 1.16 4.46 10.28
C ASP A 50 1.28 5.79 9.52
N LYS A 51 0.47 6.80 9.89
CA LYS A 51 0.49 8.14 9.29
C LYS A 51 1.66 8.99 9.77
N ARG A 52 2.30 8.61 10.87
CA ARG A 52 3.40 9.32 11.51
C ARG A 52 3.15 10.83 11.62
N ILE A 53 2.17 11.20 12.43
CA ILE A 53 1.85 12.60 12.69
C ILE A 53 2.96 13.20 13.56
N THR A 54 3.72 14.15 13.02
CA THR A 54 4.92 14.72 13.65
C THR A 54 4.66 16.02 14.40
N SER A 55 3.50 16.63 14.22
CA SER A 55 3.14 17.89 14.85
C SER A 55 1.72 17.83 15.40
N GLN A 56 1.51 18.40 16.58
CA GLN A 56 0.19 18.57 17.19
C GLN A 56 -0.70 19.59 16.45
N LEU A 57 -0.11 20.37 15.54
CA LEU A 57 -0.84 21.34 14.71
C LEU A 57 -1.44 20.71 13.44
N ILE A 58 -1.10 19.46 13.15
CA ILE A 58 -1.67 18.72 12.00
C ILE A 58 -2.96 18.05 12.44
N GLU A 59 -4.04 18.34 11.74
CA GLU A 59 -5.28 17.61 11.93
C GLU A 59 -5.15 16.17 11.39
N PRO A 60 -5.28 15.13 12.24
CA PRO A 60 -5.05 13.73 11.83
C PRO A 60 -5.93 13.27 10.67
N GLY A 61 -7.13 13.84 10.54
CA GLY A 61 -8.06 13.55 9.45
C GLY A 61 -7.63 14.09 8.08
N SER A 62 -6.71 15.08 8.05
CA SER A 62 -6.20 15.66 6.79
C SER A 62 -5.19 14.77 6.08
N ILE A 63 -4.55 13.85 6.81
CA ILE A 63 -3.61 12.87 6.25
C ILE A 63 -4.37 11.58 5.97
N GLU A 64 -4.56 11.26 4.71
CA GLU A 64 -5.17 10.02 4.26
C GLU A 64 -4.14 9.19 3.50
N LYS A 65 -4.00 7.92 3.86
CA LYS A 65 -3.11 6.95 3.23
C LYS A 65 -3.78 5.66 2.83
N ILE A 66 -4.99 5.41 3.33
CA ILE A 66 -5.85 4.32 2.91
C ILE A 66 -7.01 4.92 2.14
N PHE A 67 -7.24 4.43 0.93
CA PHE A 67 -8.26 4.91 0.01
C PHE A 67 -9.18 3.78 -0.40
N LYS A 68 -10.48 4.05 -0.41
CA LYS A 68 -11.46 3.18 -1.05
C LYS A 68 -11.42 3.46 -2.57
N LEU A 69 -11.19 2.42 -3.36
CA LEU A 69 -11.23 2.49 -4.83
C LEU A 69 -12.61 2.13 -5.36
N ASP A 70 -13.20 1.06 -4.85
CA ASP A 70 -14.57 0.61 -5.08
C ASP A 70 -15.07 -0.12 -3.82
N ASP A 71 -16.33 -0.58 -3.80
CA ASP A 71 -16.90 -1.29 -2.65
C ASP A 71 -16.12 -2.53 -2.25
N HIS A 72 -15.53 -3.22 -3.22
CA HIS A 72 -14.78 -4.46 -3.01
C HIS A 72 -13.26 -4.26 -2.99
N VAL A 73 -12.77 -3.02 -3.15
CA VAL A 73 -11.33 -2.72 -3.28
C VAL A 73 -10.93 -1.50 -2.50
N GLY A 74 -9.86 -1.64 -1.72
CA GLY A 74 -9.15 -0.54 -1.12
C GLY A 74 -7.66 -0.55 -1.47
N CYS A 75 -6.99 0.56 -1.29
CA CYS A 75 -5.55 0.62 -1.40
C CYS A 75 -4.91 1.43 -0.27
N ALA A 76 -3.66 1.12 0.00
CA ALA A 76 -2.81 1.87 0.92
C ALA A 76 -1.50 2.24 0.21
N THR A 77 -0.90 3.36 0.61
CA THR A 77 0.23 3.95 -0.11
C THR A 77 1.45 4.15 0.77
N SER A 78 2.63 4.11 0.15
CA SER A 78 3.88 4.62 0.71
C SER A 78 4.66 5.39 -0.34
N GLY A 79 5.39 6.43 0.09
CA GLY A 79 6.10 7.38 -0.76
C GLY A 79 5.35 8.71 -0.88
N LEU A 80 5.33 9.30 -2.09
CA LEU A 80 4.71 10.59 -2.35
C LEU A 80 3.17 10.46 -2.43
N VAL A 81 2.48 10.95 -1.40
CA VAL A 81 1.01 10.86 -1.29
C VAL A 81 0.30 11.60 -2.44
N ALA A 82 0.86 12.70 -2.92
CA ALA A 82 0.31 13.45 -4.05
C ALA A 82 0.27 12.58 -5.33
N ASP A 83 1.32 11.80 -5.57
CA ASP A 83 1.39 10.86 -6.70
C ASP A 83 0.38 9.72 -6.53
N ALA A 84 0.25 9.21 -5.29
CA ALA A 84 -0.72 8.16 -4.98
C ALA A 84 -2.16 8.59 -5.28
N ARG A 85 -2.53 9.85 -4.97
CA ARG A 85 -3.88 10.38 -5.24
C ARG A 85 -4.23 10.34 -6.72
N VAL A 86 -3.29 10.68 -7.60
CA VAL A 86 -3.51 10.59 -9.06
C VAL A 86 -3.83 9.16 -9.48
N LEU A 87 -3.08 8.18 -8.95
CA LEU A 87 -3.31 6.76 -9.24
C LEU A 87 -4.64 6.26 -8.66
N VAL A 88 -5.00 6.70 -7.45
CA VAL A 88 -6.28 6.39 -6.80
C VAL A 88 -7.46 6.90 -7.62
N ASP A 89 -7.42 8.16 -8.04
CA ASP A 89 -8.50 8.75 -8.80
C ASP A 89 -8.64 8.09 -10.18
N ARG A 90 -7.53 7.74 -10.82
CA ARG A 90 -7.54 6.96 -12.06
C ARG A 90 -8.16 5.58 -11.85
N ALA A 91 -7.74 4.85 -10.80
CA ALA A 91 -8.28 3.53 -10.50
C ALA A 91 -9.79 3.56 -10.21
N ARG A 92 -10.26 4.59 -9.50
CA ARG A 92 -11.71 4.82 -9.28
C ARG A 92 -12.47 4.98 -10.58
N VAL A 93 -11.94 5.81 -11.49
CA VAL A 93 -12.54 6.00 -12.82
C VAL A 93 -12.56 4.68 -13.60
N ASP A 94 -11.46 3.94 -13.64
CA ASP A 94 -11.37 2.66 -14.34
C ASP A 94 -12.36 1.63 -13.76
N ALA A 95 -12.55 1.59 -12.43
CA ALA A 95 -13.54 0.71 -11.79
C ALA A 95 -14.98 1.10 -12.17
N GLN A 96 -15.32 2.39 -12.15
CA GLN A 96 -16.66 2.86 -12.52
C GLN A 96 -16.93 2.68 -14.02
N MET A 97 -15.95 2.92 -14.89
CA MET A 97 -16.07 2.68 -16.32
C MET A 97 -16.36 1.21 -16.64
N ASN A 98 -15.71 0.28 -15.92
CA ASN A 98 -16.02 -1.15 -16.07
C ASN A 98 -17.47 -1.43 -15.72
N ARG A 99 -17.96 -0.89 -14.59
CA ARG A 99 -19.34 -1.07 -14.14
C ARG A 99 -20.36 -0.52 -15.14
N VAL A 100 -20.10 0.68 -15.69
CA VAL A 100 -20.98 1.30 -16.69
C VAL A 100 -20.98 0.50 -18.01
N THR A 101 -19.85 -0.05 -18.41
CA THR A 101 -19.71 -0.75 -19.70
C THR A 101 -20.24 -2.18 -19.65
N TYR A 102 -20.00 -2.91 -18.55
CA TYR A 102 -20.26 -4.35 -18.46
C TYR A 102 -21.30 -4.71 -17.41
N ASP A 103 -21.84 -3.74 -16.67
CA ASP A 103 -22.76 -3.93 -15.54
C ASP A 103 -22.23 -4.87 -14.44
N GLU A 104 -20.88 -4.95 -14.30
CA GLU A 104 -20.22 -5.79 -13.31
C GLU A 104 -19.04 -5.07 -12.64
N ARG A 105 -18.64 -5.57 -11.46
CA ARG A 105 -17.46 -5.09 -10.77
C ARG A 105 -16.20 -5.51 -11.52
N ILE A 106 -15.23 -4.60 -11.62
CA ILE A 106 -13.92 -4.94 -12.21
C ILE A 106 -13.21 -5.98 -11.35
N GLY A 107 -12.63 -7.02 -11.98
CA GLY A 107 -11.74 -7.95 -11.27
C GLY A 107 -10.49 -7.25 -10.75
N LEU A 108 -10.03 -7.65 -9.57
CA LEU A 108 -8.91 -6.98 -8.91
C LEU A 108 -7.65 -6.97 -9.75
N GLU A 109 -7.29 -8.11 -10.32
CA GLU A 109 -6.08 -8.22 -11.16
C GLU A 109 -6.15 -7.29 -12.37
N ALA A 110 -7.32 -7.18 -13.01
CA ALA A 110 -7.53 -6.28 -14.15
C ALA A 110 -7.37 -4.81 -13.73
N LEU A 111 -7.91 -4.42 -12.59
CA LEU A 111 -7.75 -3.05 -12.06
C LEU A 111 -6.29 -2.74 -11.75
N VAL A 112 -5.59 -3.67 -11.07
CA VAL A 112 -4.18 -3.48 -10.71
C VAL A 112 -3.30 -3.38 -11.94
N LYS A 113 -3.54 -4.21 -12.97
CA LYS A 113 -2.83 -4.12 -14.26
C LYS A 113 -2.99 -2.76 -14.91
N LYS A 114 -4.21 -2.20 -14.96
CA LYS A 114 -4.43 -0.84 -15.50
C LYS A 114 -3.63 0.22 -14.74
N VAL A 115 -3.57 0.13 -13.40
CA VAL A 115 -2.74 1.04 -12.58
C VAL A 115 -1.26 0.87 -12.91
N CYS A 116 -0.78 -0.35 -13.05
CA CYS A 116 0.61 -0.66 -13.37
C CYS A 116 1.01 -0.22 -14.78
N ASP A 117 0.14 -0.44 -15.78
CA ASP A 117 0.35 0.03 -17.14
C ASP A 117 0.47 1.57 -17.19
N PHE A 118 -0.38 2.26 -16.40
CA PHE A 118 -0.31 3.70 -16.30
C PHE A 118 1.02 4.16 -15.65
N LYS A 119 1.47 3.50 -14.58
CA LYS A 119 2.77 3.78 -13.96
C LYS A 119 3.93 3.52 -14.94
N GLN A 120 3.91 2.38 -15.63
CA GLN A 120 4.92 1.99 -16.59
C GLN A 120 5.04 3.00 -17.74
N THR A 121 3.92 3.53 -18.24
CA THR A 121 3.89 4.58 -19.25
C THR A 121 4.78 5.76 -18.85
N TYR A 122 4.78 6.17 -17.59
CA TYR A 122 5.59 7.27 -17.07
C TYR A 122 7.08 6.95 -16.94
N THR A 123 7.49 5.72 -17.17
CA THR A 123 8.91 5.34 -17.24
C THR A 123 9.49 5.40 -18.67
N GLN A 124 8.64 5.58 -19.69
CA GLN A 124 9.04 5.56 -21.10
C GLN A 124 8.93 6.91 -21.81
N TYR A 125 8.15 7.86 -21.29
CA TYR A 125 7.96 9.15 -21.94
C TYR A 125 8.96 10.20 -21.40
N GLY A 126 9.63 10.89 -22.32
CA GLY A 126 10.48 12.02 -21.97
C GLY A 126 9.65 13.20 -21.42
N GLY A 127 10.23 13.95 -20.50
CA GLY A 127 9.59 15.13 -19.91
C GLY A 127 8.66 14.83 -18.70
N VAL A 128 8.42 13.57 -18.34
CA VAL A 128 7.72 13.16 -17.13
C VAL A 128 8.63 12.37 -16.21
N ARG A 129 8.31 12.26 -14.95
CA ARG A 129 9.05 11.42 -14.01
C ARG A 129 8.20 10.20 -13.61
N PRO A 130 8.79 9.09 -13.17
CA PRO A 130 8.06 7.98 -12.57
C PRO A 130 7.30 8.42 -11.33
N PHE A 131 6.21 7.72 -11.02
CA PHE A 131 5.49 7.90 -9.76
C PHE A 131 6.36 7.49 -8.57
N GLY A 132 6.59 8.39 -7.63
CA GLY A 132 7.38 8.13 -6.43
C GLY A 132 6.58 7.42 -5.33
N THR A 133 5.73 6.47 -5.69
CA THR A 133 4.84 5.78 -4.75
C THR A 133 4.68 4.30 -5.08
N ALA A 134 4.58 3.47 -4.05
CA ALA A 134 4.10 2.10 -4.11
C ALA A 134 2.70 2.02 -3.52
N LEU A 135 1.90 1.09 -4.03
CA LEU A 135 0.55 0.82 -3.53
C LEU A 135 0.44 -0.64 -3.10
N LEU A 136 -0.21 -0.88 -1.96
CA LEU A 136 -0.83 -2.15 -1.61
C LEU A 136 -2.31 -2.06 -1.97
N ILE A 137 -2.77 -2.85 -2.92
CA ILE A 137 -4.16 -2.90 -3.37
C ILE A 137 -4.76 -4.20 -2.87
N ALA A 138 -5.79 -4.07 -2.06
CA ALA A 138 -6.45 -5.17 -1.37
C ALA A 138 -7.93 -5.25 -1.76
N GLY A 139 -8.44 -6.45 -1.95
CA GLY A 139 -9.85 -6.61 -2.27
C GLY A 139 -10.31 -8.05 -2.33
N VAL A 140 -11.62 -8.18 -2.57
CA VAL A 140 -12.29 -9.46 -2.71
C VAL A 140 -13.17 -9.41 -3.96
N ASP A 141 -12.99 -10.37 -4.86
CA ASP A 141 -13.81 -10.54 -6.06
C ASP A 141 -14.27 -12.00 -6.22
N GLY A 142 -14.86 -12.32 -7.37
CA GLY A 142 -15.35 -13.67 -7.67
C GLY A 142 -14.27 -14.76 -7.65
N SER A 143 -13.00 -14.41 -7.79
CA SER A 143 -11.86 -15.33 -7.75
C SER A 143 -11.26 -15.49 -6.34
N GLY A 144 -11.65 -14.65 -5.39
CA GLY A 144 -11.24 -14.78 -3.99
C GLY A 144 -10.70 -13.49 -3.36
N THR A 145 -9.82 -13.67 -2.37
CA THR A 145 -9.17 -12.58 -1.65
C THR A 145 -7.82 -12.27 -2.28
N HIS A 146 -7.53 -11.00 -2.52
CA HIS A 146 -6.32 -10.55 -3.23
C HIS A 146 -5.61 -9.44 -2.48
N LEU A 147 -4.28 -9.52 -2.49
CA LEU A 147 -3.39 -8.46 -2.06
C LEU A 147 -2.28 -8.31 -3.10
N PHE A 148 -2.25 -7.17 -3.77
CA PHE A 148 -1.24 -6.84 -4.76
C PHE A 148 -0.34 -5.70 -4.27
N GLU A 149 0.94 -5.80 -4.57
CA GLU A 149 1.90 -4.73 -4.42
C GLU A 149 2.29 -4.21 -5.80
N THR A 150 2.33 -2.88 -5.95
CA THR A 150 2.82 -2.21 -7.16
C THR A 150 4.02 -1.34 -6.80
N ASP A 151 5.03 -1.31 -7.67
CA ASP A 151 6.20 -0.46 -7.49
C ASP A 151 6.23 0.71 -8.51
N PRO A 152 7.19 1.67 -8.39
CA PRO A 152 7.33 2.78 -9.34
C PRO A 152 7.55 2.39 -10.80
N SER A 153 8.09 1.19 -11.09
CA SER A 153 8.29 0.74 -12.47
C SER A 153 7.02 0.28 -13.17
N GLY A 154 5.93 0.10 -12.42
CA GLY A 154 4.72 -0.54 -12.89
C GLY A 154 4.74 -2.06 -12.76
N ALA A 155 5.74 -2.64 -12.10
CA ALA A 155 5.70 -4.05 -11.74
C ALA A 155 4.62 -4.31 -10.69
N LEU A 156 3.98 -5.48 -10.76
CA LEU A 156 2.99 -5.95 -9.80
C LEU A 156 3.37 -7.34 -9.30
N MET A 157 3.08 -7.60 -8.03
CA MET A 157 3.21 -8.92 -7.41
C MET A 157 2.03 -9.18 -6.49
N SER A 158 1.56 -10.44 -6.46
CA SER A 158 0.53 -10.89 -5.52
C SER A 158 1.18 -11.47 -4.27
N TYR A 159 0.65 -11.09 -3.10
CA TYR A 159 1.18 -11.51 -1.81
C TYR A 159 0.08 -12.10 -0.93
N LYS A 160 0.48 -12.93 0.04
CA LYS A 160 -0.35 -13.31 1.19
C LYS A 160 -0.29 -12.24 2.28
N ALA A 161 0.91 -11.71 2.52
CA ALA A 161 1.19 -10.58 3.39
C ALA A 161 2.37 -9.80 2.80
N SER A 162 2.33 -8.49 2.85
CA SER A 162 3.41 -7.63 2.36
C SER A 162 3.46 -6.31 3.12
N GLY A 163 4.62 -5.65 3.03
CA GLY A 163 4.83 -4.32 3.56
C GLY A 163 5.58 -3.45 2.57
N ILE A 164 5.28 -2.15 2.56
CA ILE A 164 5.95 -1.12 1.76
C ILE A 164 6.41 0.03 2.66
N GLY A 165 7.37 0.81 2.19
CA GLY A 165 7.91 1.95 2.94
C GLY A 165 9.16 1.61 3.76
N ALA A 166 9.49 2.49 4.71
CA ALA A 166 10.76 2.47 5.45
C ALA A 166 11.01 1.16 6.21
N GLY A 167 9.99 0.59 6.83
CA GLY A 167 10.08 -0.62 7.66
C GLY A 167 9.85 -1.93 6.90
N ARG A 168 9.86 -1.92 5.54
CA ARG A 168 9.58 -3.11 4.74
C ARG A 168 10.38 -4.34 5.17
N MET A 169 11.69 -4.18 5.41
CA MET A 169 12.55 -5.33 5.73
C MET A 169 12.14 -6.02 7.04
N GLN A 170 11.93 -5.25 8.11
CA GLN A 170 11.53 -5.77 9.42
C GLN A 170 10.13 -6.40 9.37
N VAL A 171 9.22 -5.79 8.60
CA VAL A 171 7.86 -6.30 8.41
C VAL A 171 7.88 -7.63 7.68
N MET A 172 8.62 -7.74 6.57
CA MET A 172 8.68 -8.96 5.77
C MET A 172 9.32 -10.11 6.55
N GLU A 173 10.41 -9.84 7.29
CA GLU A 173 11.03 -10.84 8.17
C GLU A 173 10.03 -11.43 9.19
N MET A 174 9.20 -10.56 9.81
CA MET A 174 8.18 -11.01 10.75
C MET A 174 7.07 -11.82 10.06
N PHE A 175 6.62 -11.37 8.89
CA PHE A 175 5.57 -12.07 8.15
C PHE A 175 6.03 -13.45 7.67
N GLU A 176 7.26 -13.59 7.20
CA GLU A 176 7.83 -14.89 6.83
C GLU A 176 7.87 -15.87 8.01
N ALA A 177 8.16 -15.36 9.21
CA ALA A 177 8.21 -16.17 10.42
C ALA A 177 6.83 -16.53 10.99
N GLU A 178 5.91 -15.57 11.03
CA GLU A 178 4.69 -15.65 11.85
C GLU A 178 3.38 -15.72 11.04
N TYR A 179 3.37 -15.36 9.75
CA TYR A 179 2.16 -15.44 8.95
C TYR A 179 1.66 -16.88 8.83
N ARG A 180 0.36 -17.07 8.96
CA ARG A 180 -0.32 -18.36 8.77
C ARG A 180 -1.55 -18.19 7.89
N ASP A 181 -1.69 -19.07 6.91
CA ASP A 181 -2.89 -19.13 6.07
C ASP A 181 -4.12 -19.44 6.92
N GLY A 182 -5.26 -18.83 6.58
CA GLY A 182 -6.52 -19.06 7.29
C GLY A 182 -6.63 -18.35 8.65
N ALA A 183 -5.74 -17.40 8.95
CA ALA A 183 -5.88 -16.56 10.14
C ALA A 183 -7.23 -15.83 10.16
N THR A 184 -7.74 -15.53 11.35
CA THR A 184 -8.92 -14.67 11.54
C THR A 184 -8.56 -13.21 11.23
N ALA A 185 -9.57 -12.37 11.00
CA ALA A 185 -9.37 -10.92 10.82
C ALA A 185 -8.60 -10.30 12.00
N ASP A 186 -8.99 -10.64 13.25
CA ASP A 186 -8.31 -10.18 14.47
C ASP A 186 -6.85 -10.63 14.51
N GLY A 187 -6.59 -11.89 14.14
CA GLY A 187 -5.23 -12.44 14.08
C GLY A 187 -4.34 -11.74 13.06
N ALA A 188 -4.86 -11.51 11.86
CA ALA A 188 -4.14 -10.81 10.79
C ALA A 188 -3.87 -9.34 11.15
N ILE A 189 -4.88 -8.61 11.65
CA ILE A 189 -4.72 -7.23 12.12
C ILE A 189 -3.70 -7.19 13.27
N GLY A 190 -3.79 -8.11 14.22
CA GLY A 190 -2.85 -8.21 15.34
C GLY A 190 -1.41 -8.42 14.87
N LEU A 191 -1.18 -9.32 13.92
CA LEU A 191 0.15 -9.54 13.34
C LEU A 191 0.66 -8.28 12.61
N GLY A 192 -0.20 -7.61 11.83
CA GLY A 192 0.15 -6.38 11.14
C GLY A 192 0.53 -5.25 12.10
N LEU A 193 -0.20 -5.10 13.21
CA LEU A 193 0.10 -4.12 14.25
C LEU A 193 1.43 -4.41 14.96
N LYS A 194 1.72 -5.69 15.28
CA LYS A 194 3.02 -6.09 15.84
C LYS A 194 4.17 -5.80 14.89
N ALA A 195 3.98 -6.08 13.58
CA ALA A 195 4.98 -5.79 12.56
C ALA A 195 5.26 -4.29 12.44
N LEU A 196 4.22 -3.44 12.43
CA LEU A 196 4.38 -1.99 12.45
C LEU A 196 5.02 -1.50 13.73
N HIS A 197 4.65 -2.05 14.89
CA HIS A 197 5.25 -1.69 16.18
C HIS A 197 6.74 -1.97 16.19
N ARG A 198 7.17 -3.14 15.70
CA ARG A 198 8.58 -3.49 15.54
C ARG A 198 9.30 -2.55 14.56
N ALA A 199 8.68 -2.25 13.41
CA ALA A 199 9.24 -1.37 12.38
C ALA A 199 9.34 0.11 12.82
N THR A 200 8.58 0.52 13.83
CA THR A 200 8.61 1.86 14.43
C THR A 200 9.37 1.92 15.74
N GLU A 201 10.13 0.87 16.07
CA GLU A 201 10.91 0.76 17.33
C GLU A 201 10.05 1.03 18.56
N GLY A 202 8.84 0.49 18.59
CA GLY A 202 7.92 0.66 19.71
C GLY A 202 7.16 2.00 19.77
N LYS A 203 7.34 2.88 18.79
CA LYS A 203 6.76 4.26 18.78
C LYS A 203 5.42 4.33 18.04
N LEU A 204 4.64 3.25 18.03
CA LEU A 204 3.35 3.21 17.35
C LEU A 204 2.30 4.00 18.15
N ASN A 205 1.65 4.98 17.50
CA ASN A 205 0.58 5.75 18.11
C ASN A 205 -0.77 5.37 17.49
N ALA A 206 -1.71 4.89 18.32
CA ALA A 206 -3.04 4.48 17.87
C ALA A 206 -3.80 5.61 17.14
N ALA A 207 -3.61 6.88 17.54
CA ALA A 207 -4.23 8.03 16.88
C ALA A 207 -3.68 8.33 15.48
N ALA A 208 -2.47 7.81 15.18
CA ALA A 208 -1.83 7.94 13.88
C ALA A 208 -2.07 6.73 12.96
N LEU A 209 -2.82 5.74 13.41
CA LEU A 209 -3.13 4.55 12.61
C LEU A 209 -4.37 4.75 11.73
N GLU A 210 -4.32 4.17 10.55
CA GLU A 210 -5.49 3.84 9.73
C GLU A 210 -5.51 2.34 9.48
N ILE A 211 -6.68 1.73 9.58
CA ILE A 211 -6.92 0.32 9.25
C ILE A 211 -8.10 0.26 8.29
N GLY A 212 -7.89 -0.36 7.13
CA GLY A 212 -8.92 -0.65 6.16
C GLY A 212 -9.12 -2.16 6.05
N VAL A 213 -10.37 -2.61 5.95
CA VAL A 213 -10.72 -4.03 5.87
C VAL A 213 -11.75 -4.23 4.78
N VAL A 214 -11.62 -5.33 4.05
CA VAL A 214 -12.62 -5.83 3.11
C VAL A 214 -12.79 -7.33 3.32
N THR A 215 -14.03 -7.81 3.29
CA THR A 215 -14.32 -9.23 3.40
C THR A 215 -15.25 -9.70 2.27
N LYS A 216 -15.45 -11.00 2.15
CA LYS A 216 -16.46 -11.57 1.24
C LYS A 216 -17.89 -11.11 1.57
N ALA A 217 -18.15 -10.82 2.85
CA ALA A 217 -19.47 -10.43 3.34
C ALA A 217 -19.68 -8.92 3.40
N GLU A 218 -18.61 -8.13 3.60
CA GLU A 218 -18.68 -6.70 3.82
C GLU A 218 -17.81 -5.91 2.84
N PRO A 219 -18.32 -4.77 2.33
CA PRO A 219 -17.55 -3.88 1.48
C PRO A 219 -16.35 -3.30 2.21
N PHE A 220 -15.40 -2.78 1.43
CA PHE A 220 -14.23 -2.09 1.98
C PHE A 220 -14.64 -0.91 2.86
N ARG A 221 -14.16 -0.92 4.09
CA ARG A 221 -14.35 0.17 5.05
C ARG A 221 -13.08 0.45 5.84
N LYS A 222 -12.95 1.66 6.33
CA LYS A 222 -11.97 2.01 7.36
C LYS A 222 -12.58 1.74 8.73
N LEU A 223 -11.76 1.21 9.63
CA LEU A 223 -12.14 1.05 11.03
C LEU A 223 -12.19 2.42 11.73
N ASP A 224 -13.10 2.56 12.66
CA ASP A 224 -13.17 3.75 13.50
C ASP A 224 -12.09 3.77 14.60
N ALA A 225 -11.95 4.89 15.28
CA ALA A 225 -10.94 5.06 16.32
C ALA A 225 -11.10 4.10 17.50
N ALA A 226 -12.35 3.72 17.85
CA ALA A 226 -12.63 2.80 18.94
C ALA A 226 -12.28 1.36 18.55
N GLU A 227 -12.56 0.97 17.29
CA GLU A 227 -12.15 -0.32 16.73
C GLU A 227 -10.62 -0.44 16.69
N ILE A 228 -9.94 0.59 16.16
CA ILE A 228 -8.46 0.65 16.09
C ILE A 228 -7.85 0.50 17.49
N LYS A 229 -8.36 1.26 18.47
CA LYS A 229 -7.88 1.19 19.86
C LYS A 229 -8.00 -0.21 20.44
N ARG A 230 -9.16 -0.87 20.26
CA ARG A 230 -9.38 -2.26 20.72
C ARG A 230 -8.37 -3.24 20.10
N HIS A 231 -8.10 -3.12 18.78
CA HIS A 231 -7.11 -3.98 18.13
C HIS A 231 -5.70 -3.72 18.64
N VAL A 232 -5.32 -2.47 18.87
CA VAL A 232 -4.00 -2.10 19.41
C VAL A 232 -3.82 -2.66 20.83
N GLU A 233 -4.78 -2.44 21.73
CA GLU A 233 -4.73 -2.95 23.10
C GLU A 233 -4.64 -4.49 23.14
N ARG A 234 -5.37 -5.17 22.26
CA ARG A 234 -5.33 -6.63 22.16
C ARG A 234 -4.01 -7.16 21.60
N ALA A 235 -3.40 -6.46 20.63
CA ALA A 235 -2.18 -6.88 19.96
C ALA A 235 -0.89 -6.55 20.73
N LEU A 236 -0.86 -5.39 21.38
CA LEU A 236 0.35 -4.79 21.97
C LEU A 236 0.25 -4.64 23.50
N GLY A 237 -0.92 -4.86 24.10
CA GLY A 237 -1.19 -4.57 25.50
C GLY A 237 -1.65 -3.12 25.73
N PRO A 238 -2.02 -2.78 26.95
CA PRO A 238 -2.40 -1.41 27.31
C PRO A 238 -1.21 -0.45 27.17
N PRO A 239 -1.44 0.83 26.75
CA PRO A 239 -0.37 1.79 26.60
C PRO A 239 0.34 2.02 27.95
N GLY A 240 1.64 1.74 28.01
CA GLY A 240 2.49 1.97 29.20
C GLY A 240 2.72 0.74 30.08
N ALA A 241 2.46 -0.48 29.60
CA ALA A 241 2.83 -1.72 30.30
C ALA A 241 4.28 -2.13 29.97
#